data_7fea3fcf46b74d8127f3758be5aaf018
#
_entry.id   7fea3fcf46b74d8127f3758be5aaf018
#
_cell.length_a   1.000
_cell.length_b   1.000
_cell.length_c   1.000
_cell.angle_alpha   90.00
_cell.angle_beta   90.00
_cell.angle_gamma   90.00
#
_symmetry.space_group_name_H-M   'P 1'
#
loop_
_entity.id
_entity.type
_entity.pdbx_description
1 polymer ?
#
loop_
_entity_poly.entity_id
_entity_poly.type
_entity_poly.pdbx_seq_one_letter_code
_entity_poly.pdbx_strand_id
1 'polypeptide(L)'
;PMLLEPKKLVARRSSDMLAIDDPDIAKAVRFIRDHACDGVRVDAVVRHVAMSRSVFERRFKKILGRTPKAELLRIQIERSRQLLAETDLGLAAIADQAGFSNEKYFSDAFFRQTKQRPTDYRRESRPAAR
;
A
#
# COMPACT_ATOMS: atom_id res chain seq x y z
N PRO A 1 23.19 25.35 12.40
CA PRO A 1 22.95 25.13 11.98
C PRO A 1 22.35 24.75 11.72
N MET A 2 22.45 24.96 11.90
CA MET A 2 22.11 24.63 11.57
C MET A 2 21.68 24.20 11.01
N LEU A 3 21.61 24.23 10.94
CA LEU A 3 21.29 23.92 10.32
C LEU A 3 20.75 23.18 10.07
N LEU A 4 20.96 23.11 10.22
CA LEU A 4 20.56 22.41 10.00
C LEU A 4 19.81 21.90 9.84
N GLU A 5 19.44 21.69 10.07
CA GLU A 5 18.54 21.31 9.96
C GLU A 5 17.99 20.82 8.88
N PRO A 6 18.19 20.88 8.00
CA PRO A 6 17.65 20.45 6.80
C PRO A 6 17.58 19.03 6.65
N LYS A 7 18.44 18.38 7.09
CA LYS A 7 18.42 16.99 7.00
C LYS A 7 17.10 16.45 7.29
N LYS A 8 16.37 17.03 8.12
CA LYS A 8 15.14 16.43 8.45
C LYS A 8 14.19 16.44 7.33
N LEU A 9 14.31 17.32 6.40
CA LEU A 9 13.39 17.34 5.34
C LEU A 9 13.47 16.16 4.49
N VAL A 10 14.63 15.84 4.11
CA VAL A 10 14.84 14.76 3.21
C VAL A 10 14.41 13.47 3.79
N ALA A 11 14.76 13.27 4.99
CA ALA A 11 14.48 12.03 5.60
C ALA A 11 13.05 11.95 6.02
N ARG A 12 12.31 12.97 5.77
CA ARG A 12 11.03 13.02 6.33
C ARG A 12 10.16 11.86 6.03
N ARG A 13 10.15 11.38 4.81
CA ARG A 13 9.33 10.29 4.50
C ARG A 13 9.70 9.05 5.21
N SER A 14 10.92 8.72 5.18
CA SER A 14 11.39 7.58 5.93
C SER A 14 11.18 7.82 7.39
N SER A 15 11.36 9.05 7.80
CA SER A 15 11.19 9.39 9.19
C SER A 15 9.77 9.19 9.65
N ASP A 16 8.80 9.42 8.79
CA ASP A 16 7.43 9.22 9.17
C ASP A 16 7.18 7.81 9.65
N MET A 17 7.75 6.83 8.98
CA MET A 17 7.63 5.48 9.43
C MET A 17 8.34 5.25 10.74
N LEU A 18 9.52 5.82 10.85
CA LEU A 18 10.30 5.66 12.06
C LEU A 18 9.73 6.46 13.22
N ALA A 19 8.89 7.43 12.92
CA ALA A 19 8.33 8.26 13.96
C ALA A 19 7.13 7.66 14.64
N ILE A 20 6.71 6.48 14.26
CA ILE A 20 5.62 5.81 14.94
C ILE A 20 6.09 5.37 16.29
N ASP A 21 5.50 5.92 17.34
CA ASP A 21 5.92 5.64 18.70
C ASP A 21 5.50 4.28 19.22
N ASP A 22 4.51 3.68 18.62
CA ASP A 22 4.02 2.39 19.07
C ASP A 22 4.82 1.31 18.32
N PRO A 23 5.70 0.57 19.00
CA PRO A 23 6.55 -0.41 18.32
C PRO A 23 5.76 -1.50 17.63
N ASP A 24 4.63 -1.89 18.19
CA ASP A 24 3.82 -2.93 17.58
C ASP A 24 3.17 -2.44 16.30
N ILE A 25 2.71 -1.20 16.29
CA ILE A 25 2.12 -0.64 15.09
C ILE A 25 3.20 -0.39 14.04
N ALA A 26 4.37 0.05 14.45
CA ALA A 26 5.48 0.23 13.51
C ALA A 26 5.85 -1.11 12.86
N LYS A 27 5.85 -2.17 13.65
CA LYS A 27 6.14 -3.49 13.15
C LYS A 27 5.08 -3.93 12.15
N ALA A 28 3.82 -3.64 12.44
CA ALA A 28 2.73 -3.99 11.54
C ALA A 28 2.85 -3.22 10.22
N VAL A 29 3.21 -1.95 10.27
CA VAL A 29 3.36 -1.15 9.06
C VAL A 29 4.46 -1.73 8.18
N ARG A 30 5.58 -2.11 8.78
CA ARG A 30 6.65 -2.72 8.01
C ARG A 30 6.22 -4.04 7.40
N PHE A 31 5.52 -4.87 8.17
CA PHE A 31 5.03 -6.14 7.67
C PHE A 31 4.08 -5.94 6.50
N ILE A 32 3.18 -4.97 6.61
CA ILE A 32 2.25 -4.67 5.54
C ILE A 32 3.01 -4.21 4.30
N ARG A 33 3.96 -3.31 4.45
CA ARG A 33 4.71 -2.83 3.30
C ARG A 33 5.49 -3.92 2.61
N ASP A 34 6.04 -4.84 3.38
CA ASP A 34 6.84 -5.90 2.82
C ASP A 34 6.02 -6.98 2.16
N HIS A 35 4.78 -7.20 2.62
CA HIS A 35 4.02 -8.38 2.21
C HIS A 35 2.67 -8.10 1.59
N ALA A 36 2.28 -6.84 1.45
CA ALA A 36 0.96 -6.53 0.88
C ALA A 36 0.79 -7.15 -0.49
N CYS A 37 1.82 -7.11 -1.30
CA CYS A 37 1.73 -7.63 -2.65
C CYS A 37 1.90 -9.14 -2.73
N ASP A 38 2.13 -9.78 -1.59
CA ASP A 38 2.13 -11.23 -1.51
C ASP A 38 0.74 -11.77 -1.22
N GLY A 39 -0.25 -10.88 -1.14
CA GLY A 39 -1.62 -11.32 -0.86
C GLY A 39 -1.92 -11.50 0.60
N VAL A 40 -1.15 -10.89 1.47
CA VAL A 40 -1.37 -11.06 2.90
C VAL A 40 -2.67 -10.38 3.30
N ARG A 41 -3.34 -10.96 4.27
CA ARG A 41 -4.60 -10.42 4.77
C ARG A 41 -4.40 -9.85 6.17
N VAL A 42 -5.37 -9.06 6.61
CA VAL A 42 -5.28 -8.44 7.93
C VAL A 42 -5.06 -9.47 9.03
N ASP A 43 -5.66 -10.66 8.89
CA ASP A 43 -5.47 -11.71 9.90
C ASP A 43 -4.00 -12.04 10.11
N ALA A 44 -3.23 -12.09 9.04
CA ALA A 44 -1.81 -12.40 9.16
C ALA A 44 -1.07 -11.27 9.85
N VAL A 45 -1.46 -10.03 9.57
CA VAL A 45 -0.84 -8.89 10.23
C VAL A 45 -1.13 -8.93 11.73
N VAL A 46 -2.36 -9.23 12.10
CA VAL A 46 -2.74 -9.32 13.51
C VAL A 46 -1.91 -10.39 14.22
N ARG A 47 -1.75 -11.55 13.58
CA ARG A 47 -0.95 -12.61 14.19
C ARG A 47 0.50 -12.20 14.38
N HIS A 48 0.97 -11.31 13.54
CA HIS A 48 2.36 -10.86 13.60
C HIS A 48 2.63 -9.93 14.78
N VAL A 49 1.60 -9.25 15.29
CA VAL A 49 1.80 -8.24 16.33
C VAL A 49 1.20 -8.68 17.65
N ALA A 50 0.99 -9.68 18.08
CA ALA A 50 0.64 -10.13 19.43
C ALA A 50 -0.33 -9.21 20.16
N MET A 51 -1.41 -8.83 19.52
CA MET A 51 -2.49 -8.14 20.21
C MET A 51 -3.81 -8.55 19.57
N SER A 52 -4.93 -8.26 20.23
CA SER A 52 -6.21 -8.65 19.66
C SER A 52 -6.51 -7.81 18.43
N ARG A 53 -7.37 -8.36 17.58
CA ARG A 53 -7.69 -7.67 16.35
C ARG A 53 -8.33 -6.30 16.60
N SER A 54 -9.26 -6.23 17.56
CA SER A 54 -9.94 -4.97 17.79
C SER A 54 -9.00 -3.89 18.34
N VAL A 55 -8.09 -4.28 19.22
CA VAL A 55 -7.09 -3.34 19.72
C VAL A 55 -6.17 -2.90 18.61
N PHE A 56 -5.74 -3.85 17.77
CA PHE A 56 -4.86 -3.54 16.68
C PHE A 56 -5.50 -2.57 15.70
N GLU A 57 -6.73 -2.85 15.31
CA GLU A 57 -7.39 -1.99 14.33
C GLU A 57 -7.61 -0.59 14.88
N ARG A 58 -7.97 -0.48 16.15
CA ARG A 58 -8.19 0.82 16.75
C ARG A 58 -6.91 1.63 16.83
N ARG A 59 -5.83 1.01 17.29
CA ARG A 59 -4.56 1.71 17.38
C ARG A 59 -4.01 2.07 16.02
N PHE A 60 -4.12 1.15 15.07
CA PHE A 60 -3.60 1.39 13.73
C PHE A 60 -4.30 2.59 13.11
N LYS A 61 -5.63 2.62 13.19
CA LYS A 61 -6.37 3.74 12.62
C LYS A 61 -6.06 5.04 13.32
N LYS A 62 -5.89 5.00 14.62
CA LYS A 62 -5.57 6.20 15.36
C LYS A 62 -4.23 6.79 14.93
N ILE A 63 -3.25 5.96 14.72
CA ILE A 63 -1.91 6.41 14.37
C ILE A 63 -1.78 6.73 12.89
N LEU A 64 -2.30 5.88 12.02
CA LEU A 64 -2.12 6.02 10.58
C LEU A 64 -3.23 6.81 9.90
N GLY A 65 -4.36 6.96 10.54
CA GLY A 65 -5.50 7.65 9.93
C GLY A 65 -6.31 6.78 9.01
N ARG A 66 -5.97 5.51 8.88
CA ARG A 66 -6.73 4.58 8.03
C ARG A 66 -6.63 3.19 8.62
N THR A 67 -7.54 2.30 8.19
CA THR A 67 -7.56 0.95 8.71
C THR A 67 -6.42 0.12 8.12
N PRO A 68 -6.05 -0.99 8.76
CA PRO A 68 -5.04 -1.87 8.18
C PRO A 68 -5.43 -2.38 6.80
N LYS A 69 -6.71 -2.70 6.58
CA LYS A 69 -7.16 -3.16 5.28
C LYS A 69 -7.00 -2.07 4.23
N ALA A 70 -7.32 -0.84 4.59
CA ALA A 70 -7.16 0.28 3.66
C ALA A 70 -5.70 0.49 3.32
N GLU A 71 -4.82 0.28 4.28
CA GLU A 71 -3.40 0.45 4.02
C GLU A 71 -2.88 -0.66 3.10
N LEU A 72 -3.30 -1.90 3.33
CA LEU A 72 -2.93 -2.99 2.42
C LEU A 72 -3.39 -2.66 1.00
N LEU A 73 -4.63 -2.23 0.87
CA LEU A 73 -5.17 -1.93 -0.44
C LEU A 73 -4.44 -0.77 -1.10
N ARG A 74 -4.09 0.24 -0.33
CA ARG A 74 -3.37 1.38 -0.87
C ARG A 74 -2.05 0.95 -1.51
N ILE A 75 -1.32 0.08 -0.83
CA ILE A 75 -0.04 -0.40 -1.34
C ILE A 75 -0.24 -1.27 -2.58
N GLN A 76 -1.26 -2.13 -2.55
CA GLN A 76 -1.55 -2.97 -3.71
C GLN A 76 -1.93 -2.14 -4.93
N ILE A 77 -2.73 -1.11 -4.73
CA ILE A 77 -3.13 -0.23 -5.83
C ILE A 77 -1.90 0.54 -6.36
N GLU A 78 -1.05 0.99 -5.47
CA GLU A 78 0.14 1.72 -5.90
C GLU A 78 1.05 0.82 -6.73
N ARG A 79 1.20 -0.44 -6.30
CA ARG A 79 1.99 -1.39 -7.09
C ARG A 79 1.36 -1.64 -8.44
N SER A 80 0.03 -1.75 -8.49
CA SER A 80 -0.64 -2.00 -9.75
C SER A 80 -0.52 -0.81 -10.70
N ARG A 81 -0.54 0.42 -10.16
CA ARG A 81 -0.30 1.59 -11.00
C ARG A 81 1.06 1.53 -11.66
N GLN A 82 2.06 1.15 -10.90
CA GLN A 82 3.41 1.03 -11.41
C GLN A 82 3.48 -0.02 -12.52
N LEU A 83 2.87 -1.18 -12.29
CA LEU A 83 2.89 -2.25 -13.29
C LEU A 83 2.12 -1.85 -14.55
N LEU A 84 1.01 -1.16 -14.39
CA LEU A 84 0.24 -0.71 -15.55
C LEU A 84 1.04 0.28 -16.38
N ALA A 85 1.76 1.16 -15.72
CA ALA A 85 2.50 2.20 -16.43
C ALA A 85 3.80 1.70 -17.03
N GLU A 86 4.44 0.75 -16.37
CA GLU A 86 5.81 0.37 -16.74
C GLU A 86 5.95 -0.97 -17.43
N THR A 87 4.89 -1.77 -17.49
CA THR A 87 4.98 -3.09 -18.12
C THR A 87 3.82 -3.30 -19.08
N ASP A 88 3.94 -4.36 -19.87
CA ASP A 88 2.86 -4.76 -20.76
C ASP A 88 2.08 -5.95 -20.21
N LEU A 89 2.24 -6.24 -18.93
CA LEU A 89 1.54 -7.36 -18.33
C LEU A 89 0.03 -7.22 -18.46
N GLY A 90 -0.64 -8.33 -18.64
CA GLY A 90 -2.09 -8.32 -18.68
C GLY A 90 -2.66 -8.10 -17.29
N LEU A 91 -3.95 -7.81 -17.23
CA LEU A 91 -4.58 -7.49 -15.97
C LEU A 91 -4.54 -8.63 -14.97
N ALA A 92 -4.67 -9.87 -15.45
CA ALA A 92 -4.61 -11.00 -14.54
C ALA A 92 -3.24 -11.12 -13.88
N ALA A 93 -2.18 -10.89 -14.67
CA ALA A 93 -0.83 -10.95 -14.14
C ALA A 93 -0.57 -9.81 -13.16
N ILE A 94 -1.08 -8.63 -13.47
CA ILE A 94 -0.92 -7.50 -12.56
C ILE A 94 -1.66 -7.75 -11.27
N ALA A 95 -2.88 -8.29 -11.35
CA ALA A 95 -3.63 -8.61 -10.14
C ALA A 95 -2.82 -9.55 -9.25
N ASP A 96 -2.24 -10.56 -9.85
CA ASP A 96 -1.45 -11.53 -9.10
C ASP A 96 -0.23 -10.87 -8.47
N GLN A 97 0.50 -10.08 -9.23
CA GLN A 97 1.73 -9.47 -8.72
C GLN A 97 1.48 -8.37 -7.70
N ALA A 98 0.30 -7.77 -7.73
CA ALA A 98 -0.03 -6.74 -6.75
C ALA A 98 -0.71 -7.30 -5.51
N GLY A 99 -0.95 -8.60 -5.48
CA GLY A 99 -1.50 -9.23 -4.28
C GLY A 99 -3.01 -9.38 -4.25
N PHE A 100 -3.68 -9.19 -5.38
CA PHE A 100 -5.13 -9.37 -5.44
C PHE A 100 -5.47 -10.81 -5.71
N SER A 101 -6.61 -11.27 -5.21
CA SER A 101 -6.97 -12.67 -5.36
C SER A 101 -7.40 -13.02 -6.79
N ASN A 102 -7.92 -12.07 -7.54
CA ASN A 102 -8.25 -12.33 -8.94
C ASN A 102 -8.41 -11.01 -9.69
N GLU A 103 -8.53 -11.13 -11.00
CA GLU A 103 -8.58 -9.95 -11.85
C GLU A 103 -9.82 -9.10 -11.61
N LYS A 104 -10.96 -9.75 -11.39
CA LYS A 104 -12.17 -8.98 -11.20
C LYS A 104 -12.12 -8.16 -9.93
N TYR A 105 -11.63 -8.75 -8.85
CA TYR A 105 -11.50 -8.02 -7.61
C TYR A 105 -10.53 -6.85 -7.77
N PHE A 106 -9.43 -7.09 -8.47
CA PHE A 106 -8.46 -6.05 -8.76
C PHE A 106 -9.10 -4.89 -9.53
N SER A 107 -9.82 -5.20 -10.60
CA SER A 107 -10.43 -4.16 -11.42
C SER A 107 -11.43 -3.34 -10.63
N ASP A 108 -12.26 -4.01 -9.83
CA ASP A 108 -13.24 -3.31 -9.02
C ASP A 108 -12.59 -2.43 -7.97
N ALA A 109 -11.57 -2.95 -7.31
CA ALA A 109 -10.86 -2.19 -6.29
C ALA A 109 -10.13 -0.99 -6.89
N PHE A 110 -9.49 -1.21 -8.03
CA PHE A 110 -8.78 -0.14 -8.71
C PHE A 110 -9.73 1.00 -9.07
N PHE A 111 -10.87 0.65 -9.64
CA PHE A 111 -11.85 1.66 -10.00
C PHE A 111 -12.37 2.40 -8.76
N ARG A 112 -12.64 1.68 -7.69
CA ARG A 112 -13.11 2.31 -6.47
C ARG A 112 -12.10 3.27 -5.89
N GLN A 113 -10.82 2.92 -5.96
CA GLN A 113 -9.77 3.74 -5.36
C GLN A 113 -9.32 4.88 -6.25
N THR A 114 -9.32 4.71 -7.56
CA THR A 114 -8.74 5.69 -8.45
C THR A 114 -9.77 6.38 -9.34
N LYS A 115 -10.99 5.86 -9.39
CA LYS A 115 -12.06 6.35 -10.26
C LYS A 115 -11.77 6.14 -11.73
N GLN A 116 -10.82 5.27 -12.03
CA GLN A 116 -10.50 4.89 -13.40
C GLN A 116 -10.42 3.38 -13.50
N ARG A 117 -10.68 2.85 -14.67
CA ARG A 117 -10.45 1.44 -14.90
C ARG A 117 -8.97 1.22 -15.15
N PRO A 118 -8.44 0.05 -14.84
CA PRO A 118 -7.02 -0.21 -15.07
C PRO A 118 -6.58 0.05 -16.50
N THR A 119 -7.38 -0.35 -17.48
CA THR A 119 -6.99 -0.14 -18.87
C THR A 119 -6.96 1.33 -19.26
N ASP A 120 -7.87 2.11 -18.70
CA ASP A 120 -7.87 3.55 -18.95
C ASP A 120 -6.66 4.21 -18.31
N TYR A 121 -6.32 3.77 -17.11
CA TYR A 121 -5.14 4.30 -16.45
C TYR A 121 -3.88 4.01 -17.24
N ARG A 122 -3.77 2.79 -17.76
CA ARG A 122 -2.61 2.41 -18.58
C ARG A 122 -2.51 3.30 -19.82
N ARG A 123 -3.63 3.49 -20.48
CA ARG A 123 -3.63 4.28 -21.71
C ARG A 123 -3.19 5.71 -21.43
N GLU A 124 -3.64 6.29 -20.34
CA GLU A 124 -3.28 7.64 -20.01
C GLU A 124 -1.87 7.78 -19.48
N SER A 125 -1.38 6.75 -18.81
CA SER A 125 -0.01 6.77 -18.28
C SER A 125 1.03 6.56 -19.36
N ARG A 126 0.63 5.97 -20.47
CA ARG A 126 1.55 5.64 -21.54
C ARG A 126 1.05 6.32 -22.79
N PRO A 127 1.42 7.54 -23.00
CA PRO A 127 0.96 8.26 -24.12
C PRO A 127 1.31 7.50 -25.35
N ALA A 128 0.47 7.47 -26.21
CA ALA A 128 0.58 6.70 -27.36
C ALA A 128 1.82 6.86 -28.05
N ALA A 129 2.45 7.55 -27.88
CA ALA A 129 3.63 7.50 -28.46
C ALA A 129 3.63 6.75 -29.62
N ARG A 130 3.41 6.46 -29.83
CA ARG A 130 3.67 5.84 -30.58
C ARG A 130 3.40 5.68 -31.18
#